data_656164a9bc8ba3845b122d244ecbcfef
#
_entry.id   656164a9bc8ba3845b122d244ecbcfef
#
_cell.length_a   1.000
_cell.length_b   1.000
_cell.length_c   1.000
_cell.angle_alpha   90.00
_cell.angle_beta   90.00
_cell.angle_gamma   90.00
#
_symmetry.space_group_name_H-M   'P 1'
#
loop_
_entity.id
_entity.type
_entity.pdbx_description
1 polymer ?
#
loop_
_entity_poly.entity_id
_entity_poly.type
_entity_poly.pdbx_seq_one_letter_code
_entity_poly.pdbx_strand_id
1 'polypeptide(L)'
;MKKDHLNSTDFNLWHTIREETEAAAAAEPMLASFLHQTVLRHDSLDSVLAYHLSSKLGSPIMDVRALFEIYQQALSVDTRISKCVEADLKAIYERDPACDEYSLPLLYFKGFHAVQAHRINHWLYQNGRKTLAYFLQNRMSEVFGVDIHPAARFGHGLMLDHATGF
;
A
#
# COMPACT_ATOMS: atom_id res chain seq x y z
N MET A 1 2.05 -21.99 -11.66
CA MET A 1 2.06 -22.86 -10.47
C MET A 1 2.34 -21.93 -9.30
N LYS A 2 1.29 -21.51 -8.55
CA LYS A 2 1.48 -20.73 -7.33
C LYS A 2 2.32 -21.56 -6.37
N LYS A 3 3.43 -21.02 -5.88
CA LYS A 3 4.31 -21.72 -4.94
C LYS A 3 3.55 -21.94 -3.64
N ASP A 4 3.53 -23.17 -3.12
CA ASP A 4 2.90 -23.56 -1.84
C ASP A 4 3.69 -23.00 -0.63
N HIS A 5 3.77 -21.69 -0.49
CA HIS A 5 4.46 -21.04 0.63
C HIS A 5 3.54 -20.75 1.84
N LEU A 6 2.22 -20.98 1.72
CA LEU A 6 1.23 -20.58 2.72
C LEU A 6 1.20 -21.42 4.01
N ASN A 7 1.88 -22.58 4.06
CA ASN A 7 1.79 -23.51 5.19
C ASN A 7 3.09 -23.72 5.98
N SER A 8 4.13 -22.91 5.77
CA SER A 8 5.31 -22.99 6.62
C SER A 8 5.17 -22.07 7.83
N THR A 9 5.49 -22.57 9.02
CA THR A 9 5.57 -21.82 10.29
C THR A 9 6.56 -20.64 10.23
N ASP A 10 7.36 -20.54 9.17
CA ASP A 10 8.41 -19.55 8.96
C ASP A 10 8.11 -18.56 7.82
N PHE A 11 6.86 -18.48 7.32
CA PHE A 11 6.53 -17.53 6.25
C PHE A 11 6.60 -16.09 6.74
N ASN A 12 7.53 -15.32 6.20
CA ASN A 12 7.69 -13.90 6.44
C ASN A 12 7.36 -13.09 5.18
N LEU A 13 6.16 -12.49 5.16
CA LEU A 13 5.67 -11.73 4.01
C LEU A 13 6.63 -10.60 3.58
N TRP A 14 7.18 -9.86 4.55
CA TRP A 14 8.13 -8.78 4.25
C TRP A 14 9.41 -9.30 3.59
N HIS A 15 9.95 -10.40 4.08
CA HIS A 15 11.14 -11.03 3.49
C HIS A 15 10.87 -11.48 2.05
N THR A 16 9.72 -12.14 1.81
CA THR A 16 9.31 -12.56 0.46
C THR A 16 9.21 -11.39 -0.50
N ILE A 17 8.56 -10.28 -0.10
CA ILE A 17 8.44 -9.08 -0.93
C ILE A 17 9.83 -8.51 -1.28
N ARG A 18 10.77 -8.52 -0.35
CA ARG A 18 12.14 -8.06 -0.63
C ARG A 18 12.84 -8.94 -1.64
N GLU A 19 12.79 -10.26 -1.49
CA GLU A 19 13.41 -11.23 -2.42
C GLU A 19 12.82 -11.09 -3.83
N GLU A 20 11.49 -10.98 -3.95
CA GLU A 20 10.81 -10.74 -5.23
C GLU A 20 11.30 -9.43 -5.87
N THR A 21 11.40 -8.37 -5.07
CA THR A 21 11.85 -7.04 -5.55
C THR A 21 13.32 -7.06 -5.96
N GLU A 22 14.20 -7.76 -5.23
CA GLU A 22 15.61 -7.94 -5.60
C GLU A 22 15.74 -8.69 -6.93
N ALA A 23 14.97 -9.75 -7.11
CA ALA A 23 14.94 -10.50 -8.36
C ALA A 23 14.44 -9.64 -9.54
N ALA A 24 13.39 -8.85 -9.33
CA ALA A 24 12.86 -7.92 -10.32
C ALA A 24 13.88 -6.83 -10.71
N ALA A 25 14.60 -6.26 -9.73
CA ALA A 25 15.64 -5.26 -9.97
C ALA A 25 16.83 -5.82 -10.77
N ALA A 26 17.18 -7.08 -10.55
CA ALA A 26 18.21 -7.77 -11.30
C ALA A 26 17.77 -8.10 -12.74
N ALA A 27 16.49 -8.47 -12.91
CA ALA A 27 15.92 -8.81 -14.21
C ALA A 27 15.67 -7.58 -15.10
N GLU A 28 15.33 -6.41 -14.50
CA GLU A 28 15.01 -5.17 -15.23
C GLU A 28 15.83 -3.98 -14.69
N PRO A 29 17.06 -3.78 -15.18
CA PRO A 29 17.96 -2.72 -14.71
C PRO A 29 17.41 -1.30 -14.84
N MET A 30 16.50 -1.04 -15.80
CA MET A 30 15.87 0.27 -15.95
C MET A 30 14.98 0.65 -14.77
N LEU A 31 14.43 -0.35 -14.07
CA LEU A 31 13.59 -0.15 -12.87
C LEU A 31 14.38 -0.29 -11.56
N ALA A 32 15.64 -0.70 -11.61
CA ALA A 32 16.45 -0.98 -10.40
C ALA A 32 16.46 0.20 -9.41
N SER A 33 16.64 1.43 -9.89
CA SER A 33 16.62 2.63 -9.04
C SER A 33 15.25 2.85 -8.38
N PHE A 34 14.16 2.69 -9.12
CA PHE A 34 12.81 2.78 -8.59
C PHE A 34 12.53 1.72 -7.52
N LEU A 35 12.86 0.47 -7.81
CA LEU A 35 12.64 -0.66 -6.89
C LEU A 35 13.47 -0.52 -5.63
N HIS A 36 14.73 -0.08 -5.77
CA HIS A 36 15.59 0.20 -4.62
C HIS A 36 15.02 1.33 -3.75
N GLN A 37 14.64 2.46 -4.35
CA GLN A 37 14.12 3.60 -3.62
C GLN A 37 12.76 3.31 -2.97
N THR A 38 11.92 2.51 -3.63
CA THR A 38 10.56 2.24 -3.16
C THR A 38 10.51 1.14 -2.12
N VAL A 39 11.33 0.08 -2.26
CA VAL A 39 11.25 -1.11 -1.40
C VAL A 39 12.55 -1.39 -0.67
N LEU A 40 13.66 -1.59 -1.42
CA LEU A 40 14.84 -2.25 -0.88
C LEU A 40 15.60 -1.43 0.17
N ARG A 41 15.51 -0.11 0.14
CA ARG A 41 16.12 0.77 1.14
C ARG A 41 15.35 0.86 2.46
N HIS A 42 14.15 0.29 2.53
CA HIS A 42 13.29 0.34 3.70
C HIS A 42 13.43 -0.92 4.56
N ASP A 43 13.20 -0.76 5.88
CA ASP A 43 13.39 -1.83 6.85
C ASP A 43 12.08 -2.57 7.18
N SER A 44 10.93 -2.07 6.72
CA SER A 44 9.62 -2.65 7.00
C SER A 44 8.60 -2.38 5.89
N LEU A 45 7.58 -3.24 5.82
CA LEU A 45 6.44 -3.08 4.92
C LEU A 45 5.71 -1.74 5.17
N ASP A 46 5.56 -1.33 6.42
CA ASP A 46 4.93 -0.06 6.79
C ASP A 46 5.70 1.14 6.24
N SER A 47 7.03 1.12 6.31
CA SER A 47 7.87 2.18 5.75
C SER A 47 7.76 2.26 4.23
N VAL A 48 7.74 1.11 3.55
CA VAL A 48 7.49 1.03 2.10
C VAL A 48 6.15 1.62 1.74
N LEU A 49 5.10 1.19 2.44
CA LEU A 49 3.74 1.64 2.17
C LEU A 49 3.61 3.17 2.36
N ALA A 50 4.12 3.69 3.48
CA ALA A 50 4.12 5.11 3.75
C ALA A 50 4.86 5.90 2.66
N TYR A 51 6.04 5.43 2.25
CA TYR A 51 6.83 6.07 1.20
C TYR A 51 6.13 6.03 -0.16
N HIS A 52 5.64 4.86 -0.57
CA HIS A 52 5.05 4.67 -1.89
C HIS A 52 3.74 5.46 -2.04
N LEU A 53 2.87 5.41 -1.04
CA LEU A 53 1.63 6.17 -1.04
C LEU A 53 1.87 7.68 -0.99
N SER A 54 2.78 8.15 -0.15
CA SER A 54 3.10 9.59 -0.09
C SER A 54 3.70 10.10 -1.39
N SER A 55 4.54 9.31 -2.06
CA SER A 55 5.10 9.64 -3.36
C SER A 55 4.04 9.75 -4.46
N LYS A 56 3.00 8.90 -4.42
CA LYS A 56 1.89 8.94 -5.37
C LYS A 56 0.91 10.09 -5.09
N LEU A 57 0.62 10.36 -3.81
CA LEU A 57 -0.42 11.32 -3.40
C LEU A 57 0.12 12.73 -3.15
N GLY A 58 1.44 12.90 -3.06
CA GLY A 58 2.05 14.20 -2.98
C GLY A 58 1.69 15.10 -4.17
N SER A 59 1.78 16.41 -3.97
CA SER A 59 1.42 17.41 -4.97
C SER A 59 2.18 18.71 -4.70
N PRO A 60 2.13 19.72 -5.58
CA PRO A 60 2.70 21.04 -5.27
C PRO A 60 2.14 21.69 -4.00
N ILE A 61 0.94 21.28 -3.56
CA ILE A 61 0.30 21.79 -2.35
C ILE A 61 0.64 20.94 -1.12
N MET A 62 0.80 19.63 -1.30
CA MET A 62 1.07 18.66 -0.24
C MET A 62 2.45 18.04 -0.42
N ASP A 63 3.38 18.47 0.40
CA ASP A 63 4.76 17.97 0.39
C ASP A 63 4.83 16.47 0.68
N VAL A 64 5.58 15.73 -0.15
CA VAL A 64 5.73 14.27 -0.06
C VAL A 64 6.30 13.85 1.31
N ARG A 65 7.27 14.61 1.84
CA ARG A 65 7.90 14.27 3.11
C ARG A 65 6.95 14.47 4.27
N ALA A 66 6.20 15.57 4.27
CA ALA A 66 5.19 15.82 5.30
C ALA A 66 4.11 14.73 5.29
N LEU A 67 3.69 14.29 4.10
CA LEU A 67 2.73 13.21 3.96
C LEU A 67 3.30 11.86 4.42
N PHE A 68 4.57 11.59 4.11
CA PHE A 68 5.27 10.40 4.59
C PHE A 68 5.30 10.32 6.13
N GLU A 69 5.64 11.42 6.79
CA GLU A 69 5.67 11.50 8.27
C GLU A 69 4.28 11.25 8.87
N ILE A 70 3.22 11.80 8.27
CA ILE A 70 1.83 11.57 8.69
C ILE A 70 1.45 10.09 8.53
N TYR A 71 1.82 9.46 7.43
CA TYR A 71 1.50 8.07 7.14
C TYR A 71 2.26 7.12 8.07
N GLN A 72 3.54 7.37 8.31
CA GLN A 72 4.32 6.63 9.32
C GLN A 72 3.71 6.75 10.72
N GLN A 73 3.28 7.96 11.11
CA GLN A 73 2.61 8.16 12.39
C GLN A 73 1.33 7.29 12.51
N ALA A 74 0.49 7.29 11.48
CA ALA A 74 -0.75 6.50 11.50
C ALA A 74 -0.47 5.01 11.65
N LEU A 75 0.48 4.48 10.89
CA LEU A 75 0.88 3.06 10.92
C LEU A 75 1.51 2.66 12.26
N SER A 76 2.32 3.53 12.85
CA SER A 76 2.95 3.27 14.16
C SER A 76 1.97 3.32 15.32
N VAL A 77 0.96 4.20 15.27
CA VAL A 77 -0.03 4.38 16.34
C VAL A 77 -1.14 3.32 16.26
N ASP A 78 -1.60 3.00 15.05
CA ASP A 78 -2.65 2.00 14.85
C ASP A 78 -2.14 0.78 14.07
N THR A 79 -1.55 -0.16 14.80
CA THR A 79 -1.00 -1.40 14.22
C THR A 79 -2.07 -2.31 13.57
N ARG A 80 -3.37 -2.02 13.75
CA ARG A 80 -4.44 -2.74 13.04
C ARG A 80 -4.40 -2.44 11.55
N ILE A 81 -3.94 -1.24 11.16
CA ILE A 81 -3.78 -0.89 9.74
C ILE A 81 -2.78 -1.85 9.09
N SER A 82 -1.60 -2.03 9.69
CA SER A 82 -0.55 -2.94 9.18
C SER A 82 -1.05 -4.38 9.02
N LYS A 83 -1.81 -4.88 10.00
CA LYS A 83 -2.43 -6.21 9.90
C LYS A 83 -3.43 -6.32 8.75
N CYS A 84 -4.20 -5.27 8.49
CA CYS A 84 -5.10 -5.23 7.34
C CYS A 84 -4.34 -5.20 6.02
N VAL A 85 -3.24 -4.46 5.94
CA VAL A 85 -2.35 -4.41 4.75
C VAL A 85 -1.85 -5.81 4.40
N GLU A 86 -1.31 -6.54 5.38
CA GLU A 86 -0.85 -7.91 5.17
C GLU A 86 -1.98 -8.85 4.73
N ALA A 87 -3.16 -8.75 5.36
CA ALA A 87 -4.31 -9.56 5.00
C ALA A 87 -4.82 -9.26 3.58
N ASP A 88 -4.79 -7.99 3.16
CA ASP A 88 -5.19 -7.60 1.82
C ASP A 88 -4.20 -8.08 0.76
N LEU A 89 -2.88 -8.01 1.02
CA LEU A 89 -1.84 -8.58 0.12
C LEU A 89 -2.03 -10.09 -0.07
N LYS A 90 -2.26 -10.82 1.02
CA LYS A 90 -2.53 -12.26 0.97
C LYS A 90 -3.81 -12.58 0.18
N ALA A 91 -4.88 -11.81 0.43
CA ALA A 91 -6.15 -12.00 -0.26
C ALA A 91 -6.04 -11.77 -1.78
N ILE A 92 -5.28 -10.77 -2.21
CA ILE A 92 -5.03 -10.51 -3.64
C ILE A 92 -4.21 -11.66 -4.24
N TYR A 93 -3.11 -12.04 -3.61
CA TYR A 93 -2.28 -13.16 -4.07
C TYR A 93 -3.07 -14.47 -4.22
N GLU A 94 -3.98 -14.75 -3.28
CA GLU A 94 -4.79 -15.97 -3.30
C GLU A 94 -5.90 -15.97 -4.37
N ARG A 95 -6.53 -14.80 -4.60
CA ARG A 95 -7.75 -14.68 -5.41
C ARG A 95 -7.51 -14.25 -6.84
N ASP A 96 -6.49 -13.41 -7.08
CA ASP A 96 -6.18 -12.95 -8.42
C ASP A 96 -5.30 -13.97 -9.16
N PRO A 97 -5.79 -14.60 -10.23
CA PRO A 97 -5.00 -15.54 -11.01
C PRO A 97 -3.79 -14.90 -11.70
N ALA A 98 -3.83 -13.58 -11.95
CA ALA A 98 -2.76 -12.84 -12.59
C ALA A 98 -1.69 -12.36 -11.61
N CYS A 99 -1.94 -12.45 -10.29
CA CYS A 99 -1.02 -12.05 -9.25
C CYS A 99 -0.24 -13.27 -8.72
N ASP A 100 1.02 -13.40 -9.09
CA ASP A 100 1.91 -14.50 -8.70
C ASP A 100 3.05 -14.07 -7.75
N GLU A 101 3.12 -12.78 -7.39
CA GLU A 101 4.05 -12.21 -6.43
C GLU A 101 3.34 -11.22 -5.49
N TYR A 102 3.75 -11.15 -4.23
CA TYR A 102 3.23 -10.19 -3.25
C TYR A 102 3.69 -8.75 -3.51
N SER A 103 4.82 -8.58 -4.18
CA SER A 103 5.36 -7.28 -4.57
C SER A 103 4.51 -6.57 -5.63
N LEU A 104 3.78 -7.31 -6.49
CA LEU A 104 2.98 -6.75 -7.58
C LEU A 104 1.86 -5.82 -7.07
N PRO A 105 0.96 -6.25 -6.15
CA PRO A 105 -0.06 -5.34 -5.65
C PRO A 105 0.53 -4.18 -4.86
N LEU A 106 1.61 -4.40 -4.11
CA LEU A 106 2.29 -3.33 -3.37
C LEU A 106 2.83 -2.24 -4.29
N LEU A 107 3.40 -2.60 -5.44
CA LEU A 107 4.06 -1.67 -6.35
C LEU A 107 3.12 -1.08 -7.41
N TYR A 108 2.16 -1.88 -7.91
CA TYR A 108 1.50 -1.53 -9.18
C TYR A 108 -0.03 -1.51 -9.13
N PHE A 109 -0.69 -2.16 -8.15
CA PHE A 109 -2.15 -2.25 -8.17
C PHE A 109 -2.78 -1.04 -7.50
N LYS A 110 -3.36 -0.15 -8.31
CA LYS A 110 -3.95 1.09 -7.80
C LYS A 110 -5.14 0.86 -6.85
N GLY A 111 -5.88 -0.23 -7.01
CA GLY A 111 -6.96 -0.62 -6.10
C GLY A 111 -6.44 -0.94 -4.70
N PHE A 112 -5.32 -1.68 -4.61
CA PHE A 112 -4.62 -1.90 -3.35
C PHE A 112 -4.15 -0.57 -2.74
N HIS A 113 -3.50 0.28 -3.53
CA HIS A 113 -3.04 1.60 -3.06
C HIS A 113 -4.18 2.46 -2.51
N ALA A 114 -5.32 2.48 -3.21
CA ALA A 114 -6.49 3.24 -2.79
C ALA A 114 -7.06 2.74 -1.46
N VAL A 115 -7.18 1.41 -1.28
CA VAL A 115 -7.67 0.81 -0.04
C VAL A 115 -6.73 1.14 1.13
N GLN A 116 -5.41 1.00 0.94
CA GLN A 116 -4.47 1.28 2.02
C GLN A 116 -4.39 2.77 2.36
N ALA A 117 -4.40 3.65 1.36
CA ALA A 117 -4.48 5.09 1.58
C ALA A 117 -5.78 5.48 2.31
N HIS A 118 -6.91 4.84 1.95
CA HIS A 118 -8.17 5.05 2.65
C HIS A 118 -8.11 4.63 4.13
N ARG A 119 -7.45 3.52 4.49
CA ARG A 119 -7.29 3.10 5.90
C ARG A 119 -6.60 4.17 6.73
N ILE A 120 -5.52 4.74 6.21
CA ILE A 120 -4.80 5.85 6.87
C ILE A 120 -5.69 7.09 6.91
N ASN A 121 -6.39 7.39 5.84
CA ASN A 121 -7.30 8.52 5.76
C ASN A 121 -8.48 8.39 6.73
N HIS A 122 -9.03 7.19 6.92
CA HIS A 122 -10.02 6.89 7.94
C HIS A 122 -9.49 7.15 9.35
N TRP A 123 -8.25 6.73 9.63
CA TRP A 123 -7.58 7.00 10.91
C TRP A 123 -7.46 8.52 11.17
N LEU A 124 -7.05 9.31 10.17
CA LEU A 124 -6.99 10.77 10.27
C LEU A 124 -8.36 11.37 10.59
N TYR A 125 -9.39 10.91 9.90
CA TYR A 125 -10.77 11.35 10.11
C TYR A 125 -11.25 11.07 11.54
N GLN A 126 -11.00 9.89 12.06
CA GLN A 126 -11.36 9.48 13.42
C GLN A 126 -10.58 10.26 14.49
N ASN A 127 -9.37 10.71 14.19
CA ASN A 127 -8.53 11.51 15.09
C ASN A 127 -8.71 13.03 14.91
N GLY A 128 -9.85 13.47 14.38
CA GLY A 128 -10.23 14.88 14.29
C GLY A 128 -9.58 15.66 13.15
N ARG A 129 -8.71 15.05 12.34
CA ARG A 129 -8.03 15.70 11.21
C ARG A 129 -8.90 15.68 9.94
N LYS A 130 -10.18 16.04 10.08
CA LYS A 130 -11.18 15.90 9.02
C LYS A 130 -10.87 16.68 7.75
N THR A 131 -10.37 17.91 7.88
CA THR A 131 -10.01 18.74 6.72
C THR A 131 -8.92 18.08 5.88
N LEU A 132 -7.88 17.53 6.53
CA LEU A 132 -6.85 16.77 5.84
C LEU A 132 -7.41 15.50 5.21
N ALA A 133 -8.30 14.81 5.92
CA ALA A 133 -8.93 13.60 5.40
C ALA A 133 -9.76 13.87 4.14
N TYR A 134 -10.51 14.96 4.06
CA TYR A 134 -11.22 15.37 2.85
C TYR A 134 -10.28 15.78 1.72
N PHE A 135 -9.19 16.49 2.04
CA PHE A 135 -8.18 16.82 1.04
C PHE A 135 -7.57 15.56 0.43
N LEU A 136 -7.19 14.58 1.26
CA LEU A 136 -6.61 13.32 0.80
C LEU A 136 -7.62 12.44 0.07
N GLN A 137 -8.90 12.43 0.45
CA GLN A 137 -9.98 11.79 -0.30
C GLN A 137 -10.01 12.30 -1.76
N ASN A 138 -10.06 13.64 -1.93
CA ASN A 138 -10.03 14.25 -3.26
C ASN A 138 -8.77 13.83 -4.03
N ARG A 139 -7.61 13.86 -3.35
CA ARG A 139 -6.34 13.50 -3.97
C ARG A 139 -6.31 12.03 -4.40
N MET A 140 -6.88 11.12 -3.61
CA MET A 140 -7.04 9.70 -3.95
C MET A 140 -7.95 9.51 -5.16
N SER A 141 -9.06 10.25 -5.24
CA SER A 141 -9.96 10.24 -6.39
C SER A 141 -9.23 10.68 -7.67
N GLU A 142 -8.45 11.76 -7.62
CA GLU A 142 -7.67 12.23 -8.76
C GLU A 142 -6.60 11.22 -9.22
N VAL A 143 -5.84 10.63 -8.27
CA VAL A 143 -4.68 9.79 -8.58
C VAL A 143 -5.07 8.35 -8.90
N PHE A 144 -6.01 7.79 -8.13
CA PHE A 144 -6.38 6.38 -8.25
C PHE A 144 -7.69 6.14 -8.99
N GLY A 145 -8.50 7.19 -9.20
CA GLY A 145 -9.85 7.04 -9.76
C GLY A 145 -10.82 6.34 -8.80
N VAL A 146 -10.55 6.43 -7.49
CA VAL A 146 -11.31 5.78 -6.42
C VAL A 146 -11.72 6.81 -5.40
N ASP A 147 -13.02 6.98 -5.20
CA ASP A 147 -13.60 7.97 -4.28
C ASP A 147 -14.28 7.27 -3.09
N ILE A 148 -13.59 7.25 -1.96
CA ILE A 148 -14.09 6.62 -0.74
C ILE A 148 -14.16 7.68 0.36
N HIS A 149 -15.36 7.92 0.88
CA HIS A 149 -15.54 8.85 1.99
C HIS A 149 -14.74 8.40 3.22
N PRO A 150 -13.96 9.27 3.91
CA PRO A 150 -13.04 8.87 4.99
C PRO A 150 -13.74 8.29 6.22
N ALA A 151 -15.05 8.46 6.38
CA ALA A 151 -15.83 7.81 7.44
C ALA A 151 -16.20 6.35 7.10
N ALA A 152 -16.04 5.89 5.86
CA ALA A 152 -16.37 4.51 5.48
C ALA A 152 -15.45 3.52 6.22
N ARG A 153 -16.03 2.39 6.65
CA ARG A 153 -15.31 1.36 7.40
C ARG A 153 -15.11 0.13 6.55
N PHE A 154 -13.87 -0.26 6.39
CA PHE A 154 -13.49 -1.46 5.66
C PHE A 154 -12.95 -2.54 6.60
N GLY A 155 -13.34 -3.78 6.33
CA GLY A 155 -12.73 -4.96 6.93
C GLY A 155 -11.32 -5.20 6.39
N HIS A 156 -10.85 -6.41 6.50
CA HIS A 156 -9.54 -6.86 6.00
C HIS A 156 -9.72 -8.00 4.99
N GLY A 157 -8.63 -8.35 4.29
CA GLY A 157 -8.67 -9.35 3.23
C GLY A 157 -9.44 -8.85 2.00
N LEU A 158 -9.27 -7.57 1.68
CA LEU A 158 -9.94 -6.92 0.55
C LEU A 158 -9.10 -7.04 -0.72
N MET A 159 -9.80 -7.25 -1.83
CA MET A 159 -9.30 -7.11 -3.18
C MET A 159 -10.21 -6.13 -3.92
N LEU A 160 -9.67 -4.98 -4.29
CA LEU A 160 -10.35 -4.02 -5.17
C LEU A 160 -9.66 -4.10 -6.54
N ASP A 161 -10.27 -4.88 -7.43
CA ASP A 161 -9.68 -5.19 -8.73
C ASP A 161 -9.89 -4.03 -9.71
N HIS A 162 -8.84 -3.75 -10.51
CA HIS A 162 -8.73 -2.66 -11.50
C HIS A 162 -9.10 -1.25 -10.99
N ALA A 163 -10.12 -1.09 -10.16
CA ALA A 163 -10.52 0.11 -9.42
C ALA A 163 -10.62 1.39 -10.26
N THR A 164 -11.24 1.30 -11.45
CA THR A 164 -11.46 2.45 -12.31
C THR A 164 -12.90 2.93 -12.18
N GLY A 165 -13.07 4.17 -11.66
CA GLY A 165 -14.39 4.76 -11.47
C GLY A 165 -15.17 4.16 -10.29
N PHE A 166 -14.48 3.80 -9.22
CA PHE A 166 -15.07 3.29 -7.99
C PHE A 166 -15.39 4.44 -7.02
#